data_1e6ce461d6055477edf99b29ddaae4c9
#
_entry.id   1e6ce461d6055477edf99b29ddaae4c9
#
_cell.length_a   1.000
_cell.length_b   1.000
_cell.length_c   1.000
_cell.angle_alpha   90.00
_cell.angle_beta   90.00
_cell.angle_gamma   90.00
#
_symmetry.space_group_name_H-M   'P 1'
#
loop_
_entity.id
_entity.type
_entity.pdbx_description
1 polymer ?
#
loop_
_entity_poly.entity_id
_entity_poly.type
_entity_poly.pdbx_seq_one_letter_code
_entity_poly.pdbx_strand_id
1 'polypeptide(L)'
;MTTTETTPSGIEQGQVLLEAKNLKKYFPVTKGLLISKVTGHIKAVDDISFELRAGETLGIVGESGCGKSTTAKMMLMLEEPTDGSILFKGDDVHHGASSVRRDYRSSVQAVFQDPWSSLNPRMRVKDIIAEPMVINWDITKAEQQDRVMKLLNDVGLNEYHSNLFPHEFSGGQRQRLAIARALALNPSVIVLDE
;
A
#
# COMPACT_ATOMS: atom_id res chain seq x y z
N MET A 1 -34.42 3.91 -11.94
CA MET A 1 -33.89 4.25 -10.62
C MET A 1 -32.66 3.38 -10.44
N THR A 2 -31.47 3.94 -10.67
CA THR A 2 -30.17 3.23 -10.53
C THR A 2 -29.84 3.29 -9.04
N THR A 3 -29.92 2.16 -8.35
CA THR A 3 -29.42 2.03 -6.97
C THR A 3 -27.90 2.12 -7.00
N THR A 4 -27.36 3.23 -6.53
CA THR A 4 -25.93 3.39 -6.29
C THR A 4 -25.56 2.49 -5.10
N GLU A 5 -24.88 1.37 -5.36
CA GLU A 5 -24.29 0.54 -4.29
C GLU A 5 -23.14 1.32 -3.67
N THR A 6 -23.33 1.82 -2.45
CA THR A 6 -22.28 2.43 -1.64
C THR A 6 -21.51 1.35 -0.91
N THR A 7 -20.17 1.39 -1.03
CA THR A 7 -19.27 0.54 -0.23
C THR A 7 -19.32 0.97 1.25
N PRO A 8 -18.89 0.12 2.22
CA PRO A 8 -18.90 0.44 3.65
C PRO A 8 -18.14 1.72 4.05
N SER A 9 -17.32 2.27 3.15
CA SER A 9 -16.54 3.51 3.33
C SER A 9 -17.24 4.78 2.78
N GLY A 10 -18.52 4.70 2.35
CA GLY A 10 -19.22 5.86 1.76
C GLY A 10 -18.70 6.28 0.38
N ILE A 11 -17.93 5.42 -0.29
CA ILE A 11 -17.37 5.65 -1.61
C ILE A 11 -18.36 5.15 -2.66
N GLU A 12 -18.73 6.01 -3.62
CA GLU A 12 -19.62 5.64 -4.72
C GLU A 12 -18.87 4.81 -5.77
N GLN A 13 -19.53 3.78 -6.31
CA GLN A 13 -18.96 2.97 -7.37
C GLN A 13 -18.63 3.84 -8.59
N GLY A 14 -17.41 3.68 -9.15
CA GLY A 14 -16.91 4.47 -10.27
C GLY A 14 -16.30 5.84 -9.90
N GLN A 15 -16.34 6.24 -8.63
CA GLN A 15 -15.63 7.44 -8.17
C GLN A 15 -14.12 7.26 -8.35
N VAL A 16 -13.42 8.29 -8.88
CA VAL A 16 -11.97 8.31 -8.96
C VAL A 16 -11.38 8.37 -7.55
N LEU A 17 -10.63 7.34 -7.16
CA LEU A 17 -9.98 7.24 -5.86
C LEU A 17 -8.53 7.73 -5.91
N LEU A 18 -7.81 7.33 -6.95
CA LEU A 18 -6.40 7.63 -7.13
C LEU A 18 -6.17 8.10 -8.56
N GLU A 19 -5.44 9.19 -8.72
CA GLU A 19 -5.07 9.74 -10.02
C GLU A 19 -3.58 10.09 -10.02
N ALA A 20 -2.87 9.61 -11.02
CA ALA A 20 -1.49 9.96 -11.31
C ALA A 20 -1.47 10.88 -12.53
N LYS A 21 -0.81 12.04 -12.44
CA LYS A 21 -0.70 13.04 -13.51
C LYS A 21 0.75 13.29 -13.88
N ASN A 22 1.12 12.96 -15.12
CA ASN A 22 2.43 13.27 -15.70
C ASN A 22 3.61 12.90 -14.79
N LEU A 23 3.49 11.74 -14.11
CA LEU A 23 4.48 11.29 -13.13
C LEU A 23 5.82 11.01 -13.79
N LYS A 24 6.88 11.56 -13.18
CA LYS A 24 8.26 11.31 -13.54
C LYS A 24 9.07 10.93 -12.31
N LYS A 25 9.97 9.96 -12.47
CA LYS A 25 10.98 9.64 -11.48
C LYS A 25 12.33 9.46 -12.14
N TYR A 26 13.24 10.36 -11.82
CA TYR A 26 14.59 10.38 -12.33
C TYR A 26 15.57 10.22 -11.17
N PHE A 27 16.40 9.19 -11.23
CA PHE A 27 17.46 8.96 -10.23
C PHE A 27 18.76 9.59 -10.71
N PRO A 28 19.42 10.45 -9.91
CA PRO A 28 20.69 11.06 -10.28
C PRO A 28 21.80 10.01 -10.31
N VAL A 29 22.60 10.01 -11.38
CA VAL A 29 23.85 9.24 -11.47
C VAL A 29 24.99 10.13 -11.02
N THR A 30 25.62 9.76 -9.90
CA THR A 30 26.75 10.51 -9.34
C THR A 30 28.08 9.82 -9.63
N LYS A 31 29.11 10.60 -9.93
CA LYS A 31 30.51 10.13 -10.12
C LYS A 31 31.44 10.89 -9.18
N GLY A 32 32.30 10.17 -8.47
CA GLY A 32 33.31 10.72 -7.55
C GLY A 32 33.27 10.09 -6.16
N LEU A 33 34.45 9.83 -5.56
CA LEU A 33 34.60 9.20 -4.24
C LEU A 33 34.56 10.22 -3.09
N LEU A 34 35.06 11.44 -3.32
CA LEU A 34 35.14 12.51 -2.30
C LEU A 34 34.24 13.71 -2.62
N ILE A 35 34.00 14.01 -3.89
CA ILE A 35 33.08 15.06 -4.35
C ILE A 35 32.14 14.43 -5.37
N SER A 36 30.90 14.22 -4.96
CA SER A 36 29.87 13.60 -5.78
C SER A 36 29.32 14.62 -6.78
N LYS A 37 29.63 14.46 -8.08
CA LYS A 37 29.07 15.29 -9.16
C LYS A 37 27.99 14.50 -9.91
N VAL A 38 26.81 15.06 -10.07
CA VAL A 38 25.75 14.48 -10.91
C VAL A 38 26.21 14.53 -12.37
N THR A 39 26.30 13.36 -13.01
CA THR A 39 26.75 13.19 -14.40
C THR A 39 25.61 12.85 -15.37
N GLY A 40 24.43 12.51 -14.85
CA GLY A 40 23.25 12.17 -15.64
C GLY A 40 22.08 11.74 -14.75
N HIS A 41 21.01 11.32 -15.38
CA HIS A 41 19.81 10.80 -14.69
C HIS A 41 19.34 9.51 -15.34
N ILE A 42 18.96 8.53 -14.53
CA ILE A 42 18.23 7.34 -14.98
C ILE A 42 16.75 7.69 -14.90
N LYS A 43 16.07 7.72 -16.03
CA LYS A 43 14.63 7.91 -16.14
C LYS A 43 13.92 6.60 -15.85
N ALA A 44 13.58 6.35 -14.57
CA ALA A 44 12.90 5.13 -14.17
C ALA A 44 11.40 5.16 -14.52
N VAL A 45 10.78 6.33 -14.45
CA VAL A 45 9.41 6.62 -14.90
C VAL A 45 9.44 7.95 -15.63
N ASP A 46 8.85 8.00 -16.81
CA ASP A 46 8.90 9.19 -17.68
C ASP A 46 7.51 9.46 -18.27
N ASP A 47 6.79 10.40 -17.65
CA ASP A 47 5.53 10.97 -18.11
C ASP A 47 4.36 9.95 -18.21
N ILE A 48 4.03 9.29 -17.12
CA ILE A 48 2.87 8.40 -17.04
C ILE A 48 1.68 9.06 -16.35
N SER A 49 0.48 8.77 -16.84
CA SER A 49 -0.78 9.22 -16.23
C SER A 49 -1.79 8.08 -16.24
N PHE A 50 -2.53 7.92 -15.14
CA PHE A 50 -3.61 6.93 -15.02
C PHE A 50 -4.56 7.32 -13.90
N GLU A 51 -5.76 6.72 -13.92
CA GLU A 51 -6.76 6.82 -12.87
C GLU A 51 -7.11 5.43 -12.35
N LEU A 52 -7.47 5.34 -11.08
CA LEU A 52 -8.08 4.15 -10.46
C LEU A 52 -9.40 4.55 -9.83
N ARG A 53 -10.47 3.84 -10.19
CA ARG A 53 -11.82 4.09 -9.70
C ARG A 53 -12.23 3.06 -8.66
N ALA A 54 -13.21 3.43 -7.84
CA ALA A 54 -13.81 2.52 -6.86
C ALA A 54 -14.42 1.29 -7.55
N GLY A 55 -14.05 0.09 -7.05
CA GLY A 55 -14.46 -1.20 -7.60
C GLY A 55 -13.67 -1.64 -8.83
N GLU A 56 -12.62 -0.90 -9.23
CA GLU A 56 -11.78 -1.21 -10.39
C GLU A 56 -10.46 -1.90 -9.97
N THR A 57 -9.94 -2.72 -10.85
CA THR A 57 -8.57 -3.27 -10.76
C THR A 57 -7.76 -2.76 -11.94
N LEU A 58 -6.71 -1.99 -11.67
CA LEU A 58 -5.77 -1.49 -12.67
C LEU A 58 -4.51 -2.37 -12.70
N GLY A 59 -4.24 -3.00 -13.84
CA GLY A 59 -3.02 -3.77 -14.07
C GLY A 59 -1.94 -2.94 -14.77
N ILE A 60 -0.75 -2.84 -14.16
CA ILE A 60 0.44 -2.24 -14.78
C ILE A 60 1.36 -3.35 -15.25
N VAL A 61 1.50 -3.49 -16.57
CA VAL A 61 2.31 -4.55 -17.20
C VAL A 61 3.48 -3.97 -17.99
N GLY A 62 4.56 -4.72 -18.13
CA GLY A 62 5.74 -4.32 -18.88
C GLY A 62 6.95 -5.20 -18.56
N GLU A 63 8.03 -5.03 -19.29
CA GLU A 63 9.27 -5.79 -19.11
C GLU A 63 9.93 -5.51 -17.75
N SER A 64 10.88 -6.38 -17.34
CA SER A 64 11.67 -6.15 -16.13
C SER A 64 12.47 -4.84 -16.27
N GLY A 65 12.44 -4.00 -15.23
CA GLY A 65 13.14 -2.71 -15.22
C GLY A 65 12.40 -1.55 -15.91
N CYS A 66 11.19 -1.74 -16.46
CA CYS A 66 10.43 -0.65 -17.11
C CYS A 66 9.77 0.35 -16.14
N GLY A 67 10.00 0.26 -14.83
CA GLY A 67 9.51 1.25 -13.85
C GLY A 67 8.29 0.83 -13.04
N LYS A 68 7.73 -0.39 -13.18
CA LYS A 68 6.55 -0.85 -12.42
C LYS A 68 6.70 -0.69 -10.92
N SER A 69 7.74 -1.28 -10.33
CA SER A 69 7.98 -1.19 -8.88
C SER A 69 8.33 0.24 -8.44
N THR A 70 8.93 1.06 -9.32
CA THR A 70 9.14 2.49 -9.02
C THR A 70 7.81 3.23 -8.96
N THR A 71 6.89 2.94 -9.88
CA THR A 71 5.53 3.50 -9.87
C THR A 71 4.79 3.05 -8.61
N ALA A 72 4.81 1.76 -8.26
CA ALA A 72 4.21 1.26 -7.03
C ALA A 72 4.78 1.96 -5.77
N LYS A 73 6.11 2.16 -5.71
CA LYS A 73 6.75 2.89 -4.60
C LYS A 73 6.31 4.34 -4.50
N MET A 74 6.11 5.03 -5.64
CA MET A 74 5.56 6.38 -5.64
C MET A 74 4.12 6.40 -5.12
N MET A 75 3.28 5.44 -5.55
CA MET A 75 1.92 5.28 -5.03
C MET A 75 1.89 4.99 -3.53
N LEU A 76 2.88 4.32 -2.99
CA LEU A 76 3.00 4.03 -1.55
C LEU A 76 3.70 5.12 -0.75
N MET A 77 4.05 6.26 -1.38
CA MET A 77 4.84 7.34 -0.77
C MET A 77 6.20 6.88 -0.20
N LEU A 78 6.76 5.79 -0.75
CA LEU A 78 8.12 5.31 -0.44
C LEU A 78 9.17 6.00 -1.31
N GLU A 79 8.75 6.54 -2.45
CA GLU A 79 9.54 7.35 -3.36
C GLU A 79 8.75 8.61 -3.71
N GLU A 80 9.41 9.77 -3.68
CA GLU A 80 8.82 11.03 -4.10
C GLU A 80 8.97 11.21 -5.62
N PRO A 81 7.93 11.60 -6.37
CA PRO A 81 8.06 11.94 -7.78
C PRO A 81 9.09 13.06 -8.00
N THR A 82 9.81 13.02 -9.12
CA THR A 82 10.66 14.14 -9.56
C THR A 82 9.81 15.26 -10.16
N ASP A 83 8.68 14.89 -10.78
CA ASP A 83 7.72 15.82 -11.38
C ASP A 83 6.37 15.11 -11.52
N GLY A 84 5.29 15.87 -11.72
CA GLY A 84 3.92 15.35 -11.74
C GLY A 84 3.30 15.31 -10.35
N SER A 85 2.09 14.77 -10.26
CA SER A 85 1.32 14.72 -9.01
C SER A 85 0.57 13.40 -8.85
N ILE A 86 0.33 13.04 -7.58
CA ILE A 86 -0.54 11.93 -7.18
C ILE A 86 -1.68 12.55 -6.37
N LEU A 87 -2.90 12.35 -6.85
CA LEU A 87 -4.10 12.83 -6.19
C LEU A 87 -4.87 11.64 -5.60
N PHE A 88 -5.33 11.79 -4.37
CA PHE A 88 -6.22 10.86 -3.71
C PHE A 88 -7.52 11.56 -3.35
N LYS A 89 -8.63 11.08 -3.91
CA LYS A 89 -9.96 11.73 -3.79
C LYS A 89 -9.93 13.23 -4.18
N GLY A 90 -9.03 13.58 -5.11
CA GLY A 90 -8.84 14.95 -5.62
C GLY A 90 -7.77 15.78 -4.90
N ASP A 91 -7.27 15.34 -3.76
CA ASP A 91 -6.25 16.06 -2.98
C ASP A 91 -4.83 15.56 -3.31
N ASP A 92 -3.88 16.48 -3.47
CA ASP A 92 -2.46 16.13 -3.71
C ASP A 92 -1.83 15.52 -2.46
N VAL A 93 -1.31 14.29 -2.58
CA VAL A 93 -0.78 13.54 -1.45
C VAL A 93 0.63 13.97 -1.04
N HIS A 94 1.41 14.58 -1.94
CA HIS A 94 2.76 15.04 -1.65
C HIS A 94 2.79 16.49 -1.16
N HIS A 95 2.02 17.38 -1.79
CA HIS A 95 2.01 18.80 -1.51
C HIS A 95 0.81 19.24 -0.64
N GLY A 96 -0.16 18.34 -0.41
CA GLY A 96 -1.32 18.59 0.43
C GLY A 96 -1.02 18.69 1.93
N ALA A 97 -2.05 18.99 2.72
CA ALA A 97 -1.97 19.08 4.17
C ALA A 97 -1.52 17.75 4.81
N SER A 98 -0.99 17.80 6.03
CA SER A 98 -0.57 16.60 6.77
C SER A 98 -1.72 15.63 7.05
N SER A 99 -2.95 16.13 7.14
CA SER A 99 -4.18 15.33 7.27
C SER A 99 -4.43 14.48 6.02
N VAL A 100 -4.24 15.05 4.81
CA VAL A 100 -4.36 14.34 3.53
C VAL A 100 -3.37 13.18 3.48
N ARG A 101 -2.12 13.42 3.83
CA ARG A 101 -1.09 12.36 3.88
C ARG A 101 -1.41 11.26 4.89
N ARG A 102 -2.00 11.61 6.03
CA ARG A 102 -2.42 10.62 7.05
C ARG A 102 -3.58 9.77 6.54
N ASP A 103 -4.61 10.40 5.97
CA ASP A 103 -5.74 9.68 5.36
C ASP A 103 -5.28 8.76 4.22
N TYR A 104 -4.41 9.26 3.36
CA TYR A 104 -3.82 8.46 2.28
C TYR A 104 -3.11 7.21 2.79
N ARG A 105 -2.21 7.34 3.77
CA ARG A 105 -1.44 6.22 4.32
C ARG A 105 -2.30 5.17 5.01
N SER A 106 -3.42 5.54 5.58
CA SER A 106 -4.38 4.57 6.15
C SER A 106 -5.26 3.94 5.09
N SER A 107 -5.59 4.69 4.03
CA SER A 107 -6.49 4.28 2.96
C SER A 107 -5.81 3.48 1.83
N VAL A 108 -4.48 3.60 1.66
CA VAL A 108 -3.70 2.91 0.63
C VAL A 108 -2.70 1.99 1.30
N GLN A 109 -2.85 0.69 1.09
CA GLN A 109 -2.01 -0.34 1.71
C GLN A 109 -1.33 -1.19 0.64
N ALA A 110 -0.25 -1.87 1.02
CA ALA A 110 0.55 -2.69 0.12
C ALA A 110 0.61 -4.15 0.54
N VAL A 111 0.64 -5.03 -0.46
CA VAL A 111 1.10 -6.41 -0.31
C VAL A 111 2.29 -6.60 -1.25
N PHE A 112 3.48 -6.81 -0.69
CA PHE A 112 4.71 -6.98 -1.45
C PHE A 112 4.93 -8.44 -1.86
N GLN A 113 5.69 -8.63 -2.93
CA GLN A 113 6.06 -9.94 -3.49
C GLN A 113 6.71 -10.88 -2.45
N ASP A 114 7.57 -10.36 -1.59
CA ASP A 114 8.19 -11.14 -0.52
C ASP A 114 7.49 -10.88 0.84
N PRO A 115 6.55 -11.76 1.25
CA PRO A 115 5.90 -11.63 2.54
C PRO A 115 6.87 -11.74 3.72
N TRP A 116 8.01 -12.43 3.51
CA TRP A 116 8.99 -12.70 4.55
C TRP A 116 9.68 -11.42 5.01
N SER A 117 10.04 -10.54 4.08
CA SER A 117 10.68 -9.25 4.40
C SER A 117 9.70 -8.24 5.01
N SER A 118 8.39 -8.42 4.79
CA SER A 118 7.34 -7.50 5.26
C SER A 118 6.82 -7.82 6.67
N LEU A 119 7.09 -9.02 7.19
CA LEU A 119 6.60 -9.48 8.49
C LEU A 119 7.73 -9.49 9.52
N ASN A 120 7.54 -8.84 10.66
CA ASN A 120 8.51 -8.89 11.75
C ASN A 120 8.56 -10.31 12.36
N PRO A 121 9.67 -11.07 12.22
CA PRO A 121 9.74 -12.47 12.67
C PRO A 121 9.70 -12.64 14.19
N ARG A 122 9.84 -11.54 14.94
CA ARG A 122 9.84 -11.52 16.42
C ARG A 122 8.48 -11.21 17.01
N MET A 123 7.50 -10.84 16.18
CA MET A 123 6.13 -10.54 16.61
C MET A 123 5.23 -11.74 16.37
N ARG A 124 4.21 -11.91 17.23
CA ARG A 124 3.14 -12.88 17.01
C ARG A 124 2.20 -12.39 15.92
N VAL A 125 1.55 -13.30 15.24
CA VAL A 125 0.61 -13.00 14.15
C VAL A 125 -0.45 -11.99 14.56
N LYS A 126 -1.06 -12.14 15.73
CA LYS A 126 -2.03 -11.17 16.24
C LYS A 126 -1.47 -9.77 16.37
N ASP A 127 -0.21 -9.63 16.78
CA ASP A 127 0.43 -8.34 16.98
C ASP A 127 0.81 -7.70 15.64
N ILE A 128 1.22 -8.52 14.66
CA ILE A 128 1.51 -8.09 13.29
C ILE A 128 0.25 -7.52 12.61
N ILE A 129 -0.89 -8.22 12.73
CA ILE A 129 -2.16 -7.75 12.15
C ILE A 129 -2.67 -6.51 12.89
N ALA A 130 -2.47 -6.45 14.20
CA ALA A 130 -2.93 -5.35 15.04
C ALA A 130 -2.10 -4.07 14.88
N GLU A 131 -0.81 -4.18 14.54
CA GLU A 131 0.14 -3.06 14.47
C GLU A 131 -0.40 -1.84 13.70
N PRO A 132 -0.94 -1.97 12.48
CA PRO A 132 -1.50 -0.83 11.76
C PRO A 132 -2.65 -0.15 12.51
N MET A 133 -3.51 -0.93 13.17
CA MET A 133 -4.67 -0.40 13.92
C MET A 133 -4.22 0.40 15.14
N VAL A 134 -3.26 -0.13 15.92
CA VAL A 134 -2.73 0.53 17.13
C VAL A 134 -2.06 1.87 16.79
N ILE A 135 -1.41 1.97 15.61
CA ILE A 135 -0.73 3.20 15.19
C ILE A 135 -1.73 4.27 14.70
N ASN A 136 -2.82 3.84 14.05
CA ASN A 136 -3.70 4.78 13.34
C ASN A 136 -5.03 5.05 14.05
N TRP A 137 -5.47 4.17 14.94
CA TRP A 137 -6.77 4.25 15.60
C TRP A 137 -6.65 4.23 17.12
N ASP A 138 -7.53 4.94 17.78
CA ASP A 138 -7.79 4.79 19.21
C ASP A 138 -8.78 3.63 19.39
N ILE A 139 -8.23 2.41 19.55
CA ILE A 139 -8.98 1.17 19.58
C ILE A 139 -8.73 0.41 20.89
N THR A 140 -9.77 -0.10 21.51
CA THR A 140 -9.66 -0.93 22.71
C THR A 140 -9.04 -2.29 22.40
N LYS A 141 -8.45 -2.95 23.39
CA LYS A 141 -7.86 -4.29 23.23
C LYS A 141 -8.90 -5.33 22.80
N ALA A 142 -10.16 -5.21 23.25
CA ALA A 142 -11.23 -6.12 22.88
C ALA A 142 -11.58 -5.97 21.40
N GLU A 143 -11.84 -4.75 20.93
CA GLU A 143 -12.12 -4.44 19.52
C GLU A 143 -10.97 -4.85 18.60
N GLN A 144 -9.72 -4.59 19.03
CA GLN A 144 -8.52 -5.03 18.33
C GLN A 144 -8.50 -6.55 18.15
N GLN A 145 -8.78 -7.32 19.23
CA GLN A 145 -8.79 -8.78 19.20
C GLN A 145 -9.87 -9.31 18.27
N ASP A 146 -11.09 -8.80 18.38
CA ASP A 146 -12.23 -9.20 17.54
C ASP A 146 -11.91 -8.96 16.05
N ARG A 147 -11.32 -7.80 15.72
CA ARG A 147 -10.94 -7.48 14.35
C ARG A 147 -9.82 -8.37 13.82
N VAL A 148 -8.81 -8.67 14.64
CA VAL A 148 -7.74 -9.62 14.29
C VAL A 148 -8.32 -11.00 13.99
N MET A 149 -9.24 -11.51 14.83
CA MET A 149 -9.88 -12.80 14.60
C MET A 149 -10.70 -12.82 13.31
N LYS A 150 -11.45 -11.76 13.04
CA LYS A 150 -12.19 -11.62 11.79
C LYS A 150 -11.26 -11.65 10.60
N LEU A 151 -10.18 -10.85 10.59
CA LEU A 151 -9.21 -10.80 9.50
C LEU A 151 -8.52 -12.14 9.25
N LEU A 152 -8.18 -12.88 10.31
CA LEU A 152 -7.63 -14.23 10.16
C LEU A 152 -8.63 -15.15 9.45
N ASN A 153 -9.89 -15.14 9.87
CA ASN A 153 -10.94 -15.95 9.23
C ASN A 153 -11.16 -15.53 7.76
N ASP A 154 -11.18 -14.23 7.46
CA ASP A 154 -11.36 -13.69 6.11
C ASP A 154 -10.28 -14.20 5.12
N VAL A 155 -9.06 -14.45 5.61
CA VAL A 155 -7.97 -15.02 4.80
C VAL A 155 -7.84 -16.56 4.94
N GLY A 156 -8.79 -17.24 5.60
CA GLY A 156 -8.80 -18.70 5.76
C GLY A 156 -7.75 -19.21 6.74
N LEU A 157 -7.38 -18.38 7.73
CA LEU A 157 -6.63 -18.77 8.92
C LEU A 157 -7.60 -18.86 10.11
N ASN A 158 -7.20 -19.53 11.19
CA ASN A 158 -8.04 -19.69 12.37
C ASN A 158 -7.39 -19.08 13.61
N GLU A 159 -8.13 -19.06 14.73
CA GLU A 159 -7.70 -18.47 15.99
C GLU A 159 -6.36 -19.03 16.52
N TYR A 160 -6.11 -20.34 16.35
CA TYR A 160 -4.85 -20.96 16.74
C TYR A 160 -3.64 -20.25 16.14
N HIS A 161 -3.74 -19.82 14.88
CA HIS A 161 -2.67 -19.11 14.16
C HIS A 161 -2.31 -17.75 14.78
N SER A 162 -3.21 -17.14 15.56
CA SER A 162 -3.00 -15.79 16.15
C SER A 162 -1.79 -15.72 17.10
N ASN A 163 -1.48 -16.83 17.78
CA ASN A 163 -0.40 -16.90 18.76
C ASN A 163 0.93 -17.41 18.19
N LEU A 164 0.95 -17.86 16.94
CA LEU A 164 2.15 -18.33 16.24
C LEU A 164 3.02 -17.17 15.75
N PHE A 165 4.27 -17.50 15.41
CA PHE A 165 5.20 -16.58 14.79
C PHE A 165 5.28 -16.83 13.26
N PRO A 166 5.69 -15.83 12.45
CA PRO A 166 5.75 -15.98 10.98
C PRO A 166 6.58 -17.18 10.50
N HIS A 167 7.63 -17.58 11.21
CA HIS A 167 8.47 -18.71 10.82
C HIS A 167 7.77 -20.07 10.95
N GLU A 168 6.66 -20.15 11.69
CA GLU A 168 5.86 -21.37 11.86
C GLU A 168 4.85 -21.57 10.70
N PHE A 169 4.79 -20.64 9.74
CA PHE A 169 3.85 -20.65 8.62
C PHE A 169 4.52 -21.10 7.31
N SER A 170 3.75 -21.79 6.47
CA SER A 170 4.11 -22.04 5.07
C SER A 170 4.14 -20.73 4.26
N GLY A 171 4.78 -20.73 3.08
CA GLY A 171 4.83 -19.56 2.20
C GLY A 171 3.44 -18.98 1.87
N GLY A 172 2.49 -19.85 1.50
CA GLY A 172 1.12 -19.43 1.20
C GLY A 172 0.35 -18.91 2.42
N GLN A 173 0.62 -19.43 3.63
CA GLN A 173 0.03 -18.89 4.85
C GLN A 173 0.61 -17.51 5.21
N ARG A 174 1.90 -17.27 4.98
CA ARG A 174 2.53 -15.95 5.15
C ARG A 174 1.96 -14.92 4.18
N GLN A 175 1.69 -15.32 2.93
CA GLN A 175 1.00 -14.46 1.97
C GLN A 175 -0.38 -14.04 2.48
N ARG A 176 -1.16 -14.99 3.02
CA ARG A 176 -2.46 -14.69 3.64
C ARG A 176 -2.33 -13.76 4.84
N LEU A 177 -1.30 -13.95 5.66
CA LEU A 177 -1.01 -13.06 6.78
C LEU A 177 -0.68 -11.63 6.33
N ALA A 178 0.13 -11.48 5.27
CA ALA A 178 0.43 -10.17 4.68
C ALA A 178 -0.84 -9.48 4.15
N ILE A 179 -1.74 -10.24 3.53
CA ILE A 179 -3.05 -9.75 3.08
C ILE A 179 -3.91 -9.32 4.29
N ALA A 180 -4.00 -10.14 5.34
CA ALA A 180 -4.76 -9.81 6.56
C ALA A 180 -4.23 -8.51 7.19
N ARG A 181 -2.91 -8.32 7.26
CA ARG A 181 -2.28 -7.09 7.75
C ARG A 181 -2.62 -5.88 6.88
N ALA A 182 -2.59 -6.02 5.56
CA ALA A 182 -2.95 -4.94 4.64
C ALA A 182 -4.43 -4.53 4.79
N LEU A 183 -5.33 -5.49 5.04
CA LEU A 183 -6.76 -5.25 5.27
C LEU A 183 -7.08 -4.67 6.66
N ALA A 184 -6.12 -4.58 7.58
CA ALA A 184 -6.36 -4.18 8.97
C ALA A 184 -7.01 -2.79 9.10
N LEU A 185 -6.61 -1.83 8.27
CA LEU A 185 -7.14 -0.46 8.25
C LEU A 185 -8.39 -0.28 7.38
N ASN A 186 -8.90 -1.35 6.77
CA ASN A 186 -10.02 -1.26 5.83
C ASN A 186 -9.72 -0.31 4.65
N PRO A 187 -8.61 -0.56 3.92
CA PRO A 187 -8.12 0.36 2.90
C PRO A 187 -9.10 0.50 1.73
N SER A 188 -9.09 1.69 1.09
CA SER A 188 -9.82 1.94 -0.15
C SER A 188 -9.06 1.46 -1.39
N VAL A 189 -7.73 1.35 -1.29
CA VAL A 189 -6.83 0.92 -2.37
C VAL A 189 -5.80 -0.06 -1.83
N ILE A 190 -5.57 -1.13 -2.56
CA ILE A 190 -4.48 -2.07 -2.28
C ILE A 190 -3.54 -2.11 -3.48
N VAL A 191 -2.27 -1.87 -3.24
CA VAL A 191 -1.19 -2.01 -4.22
C VAL A 191 -0.58 -3.40 -4.06
N LEU A 192 -0.63 -4.19 -5.13
CA LEU A 192 -0.03 -5.52 -5.19
C LEU A 192 1.23 -5.43 -6.06
N ASP A 193 2.40 -5.71 -5.50
CA ASP A 193 3.67 -5.76 -6.23
C ASP A 193 4.02 -7.25 -6.43
N GLU A 194 3.48 -7.83 -7.52
CA GLU A 194 3.53 -9.24 -8.01
C GLU A 194 2.97 -10.32 -7.10
#